data_9589aaf56ca6535e824122c544cd75a9
#
_entry.id   9589aaf56ca6535e824122c544cd75a9
#
_cell.length_a   1.000
_cell.length_b   1.000
_cell.length_c   1.000
_cell.angle_alpha   90.00
_cell.angle_beta   90.00
_cell.angle_gamma   90.00
#
_symmetry.space_group_name_H-M   'P 1'
#
loop_
_entity.id
_entity.type
_entity.pdbx_description
1 polymer ?
#
loop_
_entity_poly.entity_id
_entity_poly.type
_entity_poly.pdbx_seq_one_letter_code
_entity_poly.pdbx_strand_id
1 'polypeptide(L)'
;MFKKILIANRAEIALRVICACKELGVRAVAIYSEADRNSLHVRFADEAICIGPPRLAESYLNIPAVISAAEIANVDAIHPGYGLLAENANFAEVCEMSGIKFIGPRPEVTRLMGEKEKARAAMKKAGVPILPGSEGIIASDGEALEWAKQVGFPVIVKASAGGGGRGMRIVRNEEELPGLFKAAQAEAAGAFGNGDLYMEKYVEHPRHIEFQVLADEHGSVVSLGERECSIQRRHQKLLEESPSTQVTPEMRTQIGEMLCKSLAAIGYWNAGTIEFLMDKDRRLHFIEMNTRIQVEHPVTEMVTDVDLVKSQIMIAAGAKMSDVLMGPIVHRGHSIECRVNAEHPEKFTPSAGKITAFNPPGGTGVRVDTAAYAEGVIPPYYDSLIAKLIVRAKDRSEAISRMSRALDMFIVEGIYTTIPLHRRILADEDFRAGNFDTGFIERFLAKSGKAT
;
A
#
# COMPACT_ATOMS: atom_id res chain seq x y z
N MET A 1 7.64 -26.88 1.30
CA MET A 1 6.49 -26.17 0.68
C MET A 1 5.21 -26.57 1.40
N PHE A 2 4.29 -25.62 1.62
CA PHE A 2 2.99 -25.86 2.24
C PHE A 2 2.11 -26.76 1.38
N LYS A 3 1.18 -27.48 1.98
CA LYS A 3 0.17 -28.27 1.28
C LYS A 3 -1.12 -27.47 1.08
N LYS A 4 -1.48 -26.64 2.07
CA LYS A 4 -2.71 -25.87 2.07
C LYS A 4 -2.54 -24.52 2.77
N ILE A 5 -3.00 -23.43 2.14
CA ILE A 5 -2.94 -22.06 2.65
C ILE A 5 -4.35 -21.48 2.73
N LEU A 6 -4.70 -20.90 3.88
CA LEU A 6 -5.89 -20.06 4.01
C LEU A 6 -5.53 -18.61 3.59
N ILE A 7 -6.41 -18.00 2.82
CA ILE A 7 -6.26 -16.62 2.35
C ILE A 7 -7.17 -15.72 3.18
N ALA A 8 -6.57 -15.01 4.14
CA ALA A 8 -7.28 -14.14 5.07
C ALA A 8 -7.55 -12.75 4.45
N ASN A 9 -8.13 -12.76 3.26
CA ASN A 9 -8.47 -11.55 2.51
C ASN A 9 -9.61 -11.82 1.52
N ARG A 10 -9.99 -10.79 0.74
CA ARG A 10 -11.09 -10.82 -0.21
C ARG A 10 -10.72 -10.19 -1.56
N ALA A 11 -11.64 -10.32 -2.51
CA ALA A 11 -11.59 -9.67 -3.82
C ALA A 11 -10.31 -9.97 -4.63
N GLU A 12 -9.72 -8.96 -5.26
CA GLU A 12 -8.65 -9.14 -6.24
C GLU A 12 -7.37 -9.72 -5.61
N ILE A 13 -7.00 -9.28 -4.39
CA ILE A 13 -5.80 -9.80 -3.74
C ILE A 13 -5.96 -11.26 -3.31
N ALA A 14 -7.14 -11.65 -2.84
CA ALA A 14 -7.41 -13.05 -2.54
C ALA A 14 -7.30 -13.92 -3.81
N LEU A 15 -7.82 -13.43 -4.94
CA LEU A 15 -7.70 -14.13 -6.22
C LEU A 15 -6.24 -14.19 -6.70
N ARG A 16 -5.46 -13.10 -6.52
CA ARG A 16 -4.02 -13.07 -6.84
C ARG A 16 -3.24 -14.11 -6.03
N VAL A 17 -3.55 -14.26 -4.75
CA VAL A 17 -2.93 -15.29 -3.89
C VAL A 17 -3.35 -16.70 -4.33
N ILE A 18 -4.63 -16.91 -4.68
CA ILE A 18 -5.12 -18.19 -5.23
C ILE A 18 -4.33 -18.57 -6.49
N CYS A 19 -4.09 -17.62 -7.41
CA CYS A 19 -3.27 -17.88 -8.60
C CYS A 19 -1.86 -18.35 -8.23
N ALA A 20 -1.20 -17.65 -7.30
CA ALA A 20 0.13 -18.05 -6.83
C ALA A 20 0.13 -19.45 -6.18
N CYS A 21 -0.87 -19.76 -5.34
CA CYS A 21 -1.02 -21.09 -4.74
C CYS A 21 -1.16 -22.18 -5.81
N LYS A 22 -2.04 -21.98 -6.79
CA LYS A 22 -2.26 -22.94 -7.89
C LYS A 22 -0.98 -23.21 -8.71
N GLU A 23 -0.23 -22.15 -9.01
CA GLU A 23 1.03 -22.27 -9.76
C GLU A 23 2.18 -22.92 -8.96
N LEU A 24 2.09 -22.85 -7.62
CA LEU A 24 3.01 -23.54 -6.70
C LEU A 24 2.54 -24.96 -6.33
N GLY A 25 1.38 -25.41 -6.84
CA GLY A 25 0.80 -26.71 -6.48
C GLY A 25 0.27 -26.79 -5.04
N VAL A 26 -0.07 -25.65 -4.44
CA VAL A 26 -0.60 -25.51 -3.08
C VAL A 26 -2.10 -25.32 -3.12
N ARG A 27 -2.85 -26.05 -2.27
CA ARG A 27 -4.31 -25.87 -2.18
C ARG A 27 -4.64 -24.55 -1.49
N ALA A 28 -5.62 -23.82 -2.04
CA ALA A 28 -6.08 -22.54 -1.53
C ALA A 28 -7.43 -22.66 -0.82
N VAL A 29 -7.54 -22.15 0.40
CA VAL A 29 -8.78 -22.01 1.15
C VAL A 29 -9.16 -20.55 1.22
N ALA A 30 -10.29 -20.17 0.62
CA ALA A 30 -10.81 -18.82 0.73
C ALA A 30 -11.70 -18.67 1.97
N ILE A 31 -11.63 -17.53 2.63
CA ILE A 31 -12.68 -17.10 3.56
C ILE A 31 -13.57 -16.06 2.90
N TYR A 32 -14.84 -15.99 3.31
CA TYR A 32 -15.75 -14.99 2.78
C TYR A 32 -16.83 -14.61 3.79
N SER A 33 -17.27 -13.35 3.74
CA SER A 33 -18.49 -12.92 4.40
C SER A 33 -19.71 -13.27 3.55
N GLU A 34 -20.90 -13.22 4.12
CA GLU A 34 -22.15 -13.47 3.37
C GLU A 34 -22.30 -12.59 2.12
N ALA A 35 -21.79 -11.35 2.17
CA ALA A 35 -21.82 -10.43 1.02
C ALA A 35 -20.92 -10.88 -0.14
N ASP A 36 -19.87 -11.62 0.14
CA ASP A 36 -18.89 -12.09 -0.85
C ASP A 36 -19.15 -13.53 -1.34
N ARG A 37 -20.25 -14.15 -0.96
CA ARG A 37 -20.59 -15.55 -1.30
C ARG A 37 -20.40 -15.89 -2.78
N ASN A 38 -20.69 -14.95 -3.67
CA ASN A 38 -20.62 -15.13 -5.13
C ASN A 38 -19.34 -14.55 -5.75
N SER A 39 -18.37 -14.11 -4.93
CA SER A 39 -17.13 -13.52 -5.40
C SER A 39 -16.20 -14.54 -6.06
N LEU A 40 -15.38 -14.08 -7.03
CA LEU A 40 -14.51 -14.99 -7.79
C LEU A 40 -13.48 -15.71 -6.93
N HIS A 41 -12.97 -15.08 -5.86
CA HIS A 41 -12.03 -15.75 -4.96
C HIS A 41 -12.66 -16.96 -4.24
N VAL A 42 -13.97 -16.92 -3.94
CA VAL A 42 -14.73 -18.05 -3.40
C VAL A 42 -14.86 -19.15 -4.44
N ARG A 43 -15.15 -18.76 -5.68
CA ARG A 43 -15.38 -19.68 -6.80
C ARG A 43 -14.11 -20.41 -7.25
N PHE A 44 -12.94 -19.77 -7.18
CA PHE A 44 -11.68 -20.31 -7.70
C PHE A 44 -10.78 -20.95 -6.65
N ALA A 45 -11.08 -20.81 -5.37
CA ALA A 45 -10.40 -21.55 -4.30
C ALA A 45 -10.78 -23.05 -4.35
N ASP A 46 -9.92 -23.89 -3.79
CA ASP A 46 -10.18 -25.32 -3.65
C ASP A 46 -11.23 -25.62 -2.57
N GLU A 47 -11.25 -24.78 -1.51
CA GLU A 47 -12.20 -24.82 -0.42
C GLU A 47 -12.59 -23.37 -0.07
N ALA A 48 -13.79 -23.15 0.47
CA ALA A 48 -14.25 -21.84 0.91
C ALA A 48 -15.11 -21.92 2.17
N ILE A 49 -14.86 -21.04 3.13
CA ILE A 49 -15.54 -21.03 4.44
C ILE A 49 -16.15 -19.65 4.67
N CYS A 50 -17.45 -19.62 4.97
CA CYS A 50 -18.15 -18.42 5.40
C CYS A 50 -17.75 -18.09 6.85
N ILE A 51 -17.28 -16.88 7.08
CA ILE A 51 -16.77 -16.42 8.39
C ILE A 51 -17.70 -15.43 9.10
N GLY A 52 -18.88 -15.16 8.56
CA GLY A 52 -19.87 -14.29 9.19
C GLY A 52 -20.57 -13.31 8.26
N PRO A 53 -21.31 -12.34 8.85
CA PRO A 53 -22.09 -11.35 8.13
C PRO A 53 -21.20 -10.32 7.41
N PRO A 54 -21.79 -9.38 6.64
CA PRO A 54 -21.02 -8.43 5.82
C PRO A 54 -20.08 -7.48 6.57
N ARG A 55 -20.38 -7.15 7.84
CA ARG A 55 -19.54 -6.18 8.59
C ARG A 55 -18.15 -6.73 8.85
N LEU A 56 -17.12 -5.92 8.57
CA LEU A 56 -15.72 -6.31 8.73
C LEU A 56 -15.39 -6.83 10.14
N ALA A 57 -15.86 -6.14 11.18
CA ALA A 57 -15.60 -6.53 12.57
C ALA A 57 -16.23 -7.89 12.96
N GLU A 58 -17.25 -8.32 12.23
CA GLU A 58 -17.97 -9.58 12.47
C GLU A 58 -17.49 -10.71 11.53
N SER A 59 -16.60 -10.40 10.58
CA SER A 59 -16.09 -11.36 9.59
C SER A 59 -14.57 -11.22 9.39
N TYR A 60 -14.10 -10.47 8.41
CA TYR A 60 -12.69 -10.41 8.01
C TYR A 60 -11.73 -9.84 9.08
N LEU A 61 -12.21 -9.04 10.03
CA LEU A 61 -11.44 -8.55 11.18
C LEU A 61 -11.68 -9.36 12.46
N ASN A 62 -12.51 -10.41 12.40
CA ASN A 62 -12.80 -11.29 13.52
C ASN A 62 -11.73 -12.39 13.57
N ILE A 63 -10.66 -12.17 14.34
CA ILE A 63 -9.54 -13.10 14.49
C ILE A 63 -10.03 -14.50 14.87
N PRO A 64 -10.89 -14.71 15.91
CA PRO A 64 -11.42 -16.02 16.24
C PRO A 64 -12.09 -16.74 15.06
N ALA A 65 -12.91 -16.04 14.26
CA ALA A 65 -13.58 -16.63 13.11
C ALA A 65 -12.59 -17.06 12.02
N VAL A 66 -11.56 -16.26 11.76
CA VAL A 66 -10.51 -16.58 10.78
C VAL A 66 -9.67 -17.78 11.24
N ILE A 67 -9.25 -17.82 12.51
CA ILE A 67 -8.48 -18.93 13.06
C ILE A 67 -9.31 -20.22 13.08
N SER A 68 -10.58 -20.17 13.51
CA SER A 68 -11.46 -21.34 13.46
C SER A 68 -11.63 -21.89 12.04
N ALA A 69 -11.76 -21.01 11.04
CA ALA A 69 -11.79 -21.43 9.64
C ALA A 69 -10.47 -22.11 9.21
N ALA A 70 -9.33 -21.60 9.67
CA ALA A 70 -8.02 -22.18 9.38
C ALA A 70 -7.85 -23.58 10.02
N GLU A 71 -8.29 -23.75 11.26
CA GLU A 71 -8.28 -25.02 11.98
C GLU A 71 -9.22 -26.06 11.34
N ILE A 72 -10.46 -25.66 11.02
CA ILE A 72 -11.44 -26.53 10.34
C ILE A 72 -10.91 -27.01 8.99
N ALA A 73 -10.27 -26.12 8.22
CA ALA A 73 -9.66 -26.46 6.93
C ALA A 73 -8.35 -27.23 7.09
N ASN A 74 -7.77 -27.31 8.28
CA ASN A 74 -6.47 -27.92 8.57
C ASN A 74 -5.38 -27.38 7.62
N VAL A 75 -5.13 -26.06 7.67
CA VAL A 75 -4.16 -25.38 6.81
C VAL A 75 -2.78 -25.33 7.46
N ASP A 76 -1.72 -25.30 6.65
CA ASP A 76 -0.34 -25.16 7.12
C ASP A 76 0.01 -23.68 7.39
N ALA A 77 -0.60 -22.76 6.62
CA ALA A 77 -0.26 -21.36 6.69
C ALA A 77 -1.45 -20.44 6.35
N ILE A 78 -1.34 -19.17 6.72
CA ILE A 78 -2.29 -18.10 6.39
C ILE A 78 -1.58 -17.01 5.62
N HIS A 79 -2.12 -16.64 4.44
CA HIS A 79 -1.68 -15.45 3.68
C HIS A 79 -2.65 -14.29 3.94
N PRO A 80 -2.20 -13.18 4.56
CA PRO A 80 -3.10 -12.09 4.94
C PRO A 80 -3.40 -11.11 3.78
N GLY A 81 -2.69 -11.19 2.66
CA GLY A 81 -2.76 -10.19 1.59
C GLY A 81 -2.28 -8.81 2.05
N TYR A 82 -3.09 -7.77 1.82
CA TYR A 82 -2.86 -6.41 2.33
C TYR A 82 -4.12 -5.86 3.01
N GLY A 83 -3.98 -4.80 3.81
CA GLY A 83 -5.07 -4.26 4.63
C GLY A 83 -5.58 -5.29 5.64
N LEU A 84 -6.83 -5.14 6.11
CA LEU A 84 -7.48 -6.04 7.05
C LEU A 84 -6.56 -6.44 8.23
N LEU A 85 -6.21 -7.73 8.35
CA LEU A 85 -5.35 -8.25 9.40
C LEU A 85 -3.86 -8.34 9.02
N ALA A 86 -3.46 -7.87 7.83
CA ALA A 86 -2.10 -8.09 7.32
C ALA A 86 -0.99 -7.43 8.17
N GLU A 87 -1.30 -6.34 8.88
CA GLU A 87 -0.37 -5.64 9.78
C GLU A 87 -0.78 -5.76 11.25
N ASN A 88 -1.63 -6.73 11.56
CA ASN A 88 -2.07 -6.98 12.92
C ASN A 88 -1.11 -7.97 13.63
N ALA A 89 -0.23 -7.45 14.49
CA ALA A 89 0.76 -8.26 15.20
C ALA A 89 0.11 -9.33 16.10
N ASN A 90 -1.05 -9.02 16.71
CA ASN A 90 -1.76 -10.00 17.54
C ASN A 90 -2.32 -11.17 16.69
N PHE A 91 -2.78 -10.87 15.46
CA PHE A 91 -3.22 -11.94 14.55
C PHE A 91 -2.06 -12.84 14.15
N ALA A 92 -0.91 -12.28 13.81
CA ALA A 92 0.30 -13.05 13.51
C ALA A 92 0.73 -13.93 14.70
N GLU A 93 0.68 -13.40 15.92
CA GLU A 93 1.00 -14.11 17.16
C GLU A 93 0.00 -15.26 17.43
N VAL A 94 -1.31 -15.03 17.25
CA VAL A 94 -2.33 -16.07 17.39
C VAL A 94 -2.14 -17.18 16.34
N CYS A 95 -1.76 -16.85 15.10
CA CYS A 95 -1.44 -17.86 14.09
C CYS A 95 -0.29 -18.77 14.57
N GLU A 96 0.82 -18.17 15.06
CA GLU A 96 1.97 -18.93 15.58
C GLU A 96 1.59 -19.82 16.78
N MET A 97 0.82 -19.28 17.73
CA MET A 97 0.33 -20.03 18.88
C MET A 97 -0.59 -21.21 18.49
N SER A 98 -1.30 -21.09 17.37
CA SER A 98 -2.15 -22.16 16.81
C SER A 98 -1.35 -23.14 15.93
N GLY A 99 -0.03 -23.00 15.83
CA GLY A 99 0.81 -23.84 14.98
C GLY A 99 0.63 -23.60 13.47
N ILE A 100 0.06 -22.46 13.09
CA ILE A 100 -0.20 -22.07 11.70
C ILE A 100 0.81 -21.00 11.29
N LYS A 101 1.55 -21.21 10.19
CA LYS A 101 2.53 -20.24 9.73
C LYS A 101 1.85 -18.98 9.20
N PHE A 102 2.18 -17.82 9.76
CA PHE A 102 1.79 -16.54 9.19
C PHE A 102 2.72 -16.19 8.03
N ILE A 103 2.17 -15.90 6.83
CA ILE A 103 2.94 -15.49 5.65
C ILE A 103 3.12 -13.97 5.70
N GLY A 104 4.14 -13.54 6.40
CA GLY A 104 4.46 -12.15 6.69
C GLY A 104 5.60 -12.08 7.70
N PRO A 105 6.03 -10.90 8.15
CA PRO A 105 7.08 -10.76 9.14
C PRO A 105 6.64 -11.23 10.53
N ARG A 106 7.62 -11.37 11.43
CA ARG A 106 7.36 -11.78 12.81
C ARG A 106 6.49 -10.76 13.56
N PRO A 107 5.68 -11.21 14.53
CA PRO A 107 4.81 -10.31 15.31
C PRO A 107 5.55 -9.13 15.94
N GLU A 108 6.76 -9.38 16.47
CA GLU A 108 7.56 -8.34 17.13
C GLU A 108 7.99 -7.24 16.14
N VAL A 109 8.38 -7.63 14.93
CA VAL A 109 8.80 -6.69 13.87
C VAL A 109 7.58 -5.94 13.34
N THR A 110 6.46 -6.60 13.16
CA THR A 110 5.19 -5.96 12.78
C THR A 110 4.77 -4.92 13.83
N ARG A 111 4.88 -5.25 15.11
CA ARG A 111 4.57 -4.33 16.22
C ARG A 111 5.55 -3.15 16.26
N LEU A 112 6.85 -3.42 16.10
CA LEU A 112 7.89 -2.37 16.06
C LEU A 112 7.64 -1.37 14.93
N MET A 113 7.35 -1.86 13.72
CA MET A 113 7.13 -1.00 12.55
C MET A 113 5.76 -0.34 12.54
N GLY A 114 4.75 -0.91 13.21
CA GLY A 114 3.42 -0.34 13.37
C GLY A 114 3.37 0.86 14.33
N GLU A 115 4.33 0.98 15.25
CA GLU A 115 4.45 2.11 16.17
C GLU A 115 5.37 3.18 15.57
N LYS A 116 4.79 4.28 15.05
CA LYS A 116 5.50 5.30 14.26
C LYS A 116 6.78 5.82 14.91
N GLU A 117 6.75 6.12 16.20
CA GLU A 117 7.93 6.61 16.94
C GLU A 117 9.02 5.55 17.04
N LYS A 118 8.65 4.31 17.35
CA LYS A 118 9.60 3.20 17.45
C LYS A 118 10.18 2.85 16.08
N ALA A 119 9.35 2.83 15.05
CA ALA A 119 9.80 2.61 13.67
C ALA A 119 10.81 3.69 13.24
N ARG A 120 10.51 4.97 13.48
CA ARG A 120 11.43 6.08 13.19
C ARG A 120 12.75 5.96 13.95
N ALA A 121 12.70 5.65 15.24
CA ALA A 121 13.90 5.47 16.05
C ALA A 121 14.76 4.29 15.57
N ALA A 122 14.13 3.16 15.24
CA ALA A 122 14.80 1.98 14.70
C ALA A 122 15.45 2.28 13.34
N MET A 123 14.72 2.92 12.43
CA MET A 123 15.22 3.27 11.10
C MET A 123 16.33 4.34 11.16
N LYS A 124 16.20 5.35 12.04
CA LYS A 124 17.26 6.34 12.30
C LYS A 124 18.53 5.66 12.81
N LYS A 125 18.42 4.74 13.79
CA LYS A 125 19.55 3.97 14.32
C LYS A 125 20.20 3.10 13.24
N ALA A 126 19.43 2.61 12.30
CA ALA A 126 19.89 1.82 11.16
C ALA A 126 20.46 2.68 10.01
N GLY A 127 20.52 4.01 10.15
CA GLY A 127 21.10 4.95 9.19
C GLY A 127 20.16 5.41 8.08
N VAL A 128 18.85 5.12 8.17
CA VAL A 128 17.85 5.59 7.21
C VAL A 128 17.53 7.06 7.48
N PRO A 129 17.56 7.95 6.46
CA PRO A 129 17.22 9.34 6.62
C PRO A 129 15.75 9.51 7.06
N ILE A 130 15.54 10.27 8.13
CA ILE A 130 14.21 10.62 8.63
C ILE A 130 14.00 12.13 8.55
N LEU A 131 12.73 12.56 8.51
CA LEU A 131 12.44 13.99 8.68
C LEU A 131 12.90 14.46 10.07
N PRO A 132 13.44 15.69 10.20
CA PRO A 132 13.62 16.30 11.50
C PRO A 132 12.28 16.29 12.26
N GLY A 133 12.27 15.76 13.46
CA GLY A 133 11.10 15.67 14.32
C GLY A 133 11.47 15.88 15.78
N SER A 134 10.48 16.20 16.61
CA SER A 134 10.67 16.30 18.05
C SER A 134 11.11 14.98 18.67
N GLU A 135 11.90 15.03 19.72
CA GLU A 135 12.27 13.85 20.50
C GLU A 135 11.14 13.53 21.50
N GLY A 136 10.11 12.83 21.00
CA GLY A 136 8.92 12.49 21.79
C GLY A 136 7.81 13.54 21.75
N ILE A 137 6.96 13.50 22.76
CA ILE A 137 5.77 14.34 22.91
C ILE A 137 6.19 15.77 23.27
N ILE A 138 5.56 16.75 22.64
CA ILE A 138 5.71 18.17 22.98
C ILE A 138 4.61 18.54 23.97
N ALA A 139 5.04 19.01 25.15
CA ALA A 139 4.13 19.26 26.26
C ALA A 139 3.37 20.57 26.14
N SER A 140 3.91 21.59 25.45
CA SER A 140 3.33 22.94 25.37
C SER A 140 3.56 23.63 24.03
N ASP A 141 2.73 24.65 23.75
CA ASP A 141 2.90 25.53 22.58
C ASP A 141 4.21 26.34 22.64
N GLY A 142 4.74 26.63 23.82
CA GLY A 142 6.05 27.28 24.02
C GLY A 142 7.21 26.38 23.58
N GLU A 143 7.23 25.12 24.00
CA GLU A 143 8.21 24.11 23.58
C GLU A 143 8.12 23.87 22.08
N ALA A 144 6.89 23.78 21.55
CA ALA A 144 6.61 23.66 20.14
C ALA A 144 7.23 24.81 19.33
N LEU A 145 7.12 26.04 19.83
CA LEU A 145 7.66 27.22 19.16
C LEU A 145 9.20 27.22 19.15
N GLU A 146 9.83 26.89 20.27
CA GLU A 146 11.30 26.77 20.34
C GLU A 146 11.83 25.72 19.38
N TRP A 147 11.19 24.54 19.34
CA TRP A 147 11.55 23.49 18.41
C TRP A 147 11.36 23.93 16.94
N ALA A 148 10.23 24.57 16.63
CA ALA A 148 9.95 25.05 15.28
C ALA A 148 10.95 26.11 14.79
N LYS A 149 11.43 26.98 15.68
CA LYS A 149 12.48 27.96 15.38
C LYS A 149 13.82 27.31 15.04
N GLN A 150 14.18 26.23 15.71
CA GLN A 150 15.42 25.48 15.42
C GLN A 150 15.38 24.78 14.06
N VAL A 151 14.23 24.15 13.71
CA VAL A 151 14.07 23.36 12.50
C VAL A 151 13.67 24.22 11.29
N GLY A 152 13.12 25.41 11.55
CA GLY A 152 12.55 26.33 10.56
C GLY A 152 11.14 25.92 10.12
N PHE A 153 10.32 26.92 9.78
CA PHE A 153 8.98 26.71 9.20
C PHE A 153 9.04 26.34 7.72
N PRO A 154 8.00 25.68 7.15
CA PRO A 154 6.82 25.16 7.82
C PRO A 154 7.10 23.89 8.62
N VAL A 155 6.28 23.63 9.65
CA VAL A 155 6.28 22.41 10.45
C VAL A 155 4.88 21.80 10.50
N ILE A 156 4.78 20.53 10.86
CA ILE A 156 3.50 19.85 11.05
C ILE A 156 3.39 19.32 12.47
N VAL A 157 2.29 19.66 13.13
CA VAL A 157 1.89 19.10 14.42
C VAL A 157 1.06 17.86 14.18
N LYS A 158 1.32 16.78 14.89
CA LYS A 158 0.66 15.48 14.72
C LYS A 158 0.27 14.88 16.06
N ALA A 159 -0.91 14.25 16.13
CA ALA A 159 -1.27 13.41 17.26
C ALA A 159 -0.33 12.20 17.38
N SER A 160 0.11 11.86 18.57
CA SER A 160 0.94 10.68 18.84
C SER A 160 0.14 9.40 18.70
N ALA A 161 -1.15 9.42 19.05
CA ALA A 161 -2.11 8.35 18.86
C ALA A 161 -2.97 8.64 17.62
N GLY A 162 -3.18 7.64 16.76
CA GLY A 162 -4.10 7.72 15.62
C GLY A 162 -3.43 7.72 14.23
N GLY A 163 -4.25 7.76 13.20
CA GLY A 163 -3.85 7.69 11.79
C GLY A 163 -4.87 8.36 10.87
N GLY A 164 -4.63 8.31 9.55
CA GLY A 164 -5.58 8.82 8.55
C GLY A 164 -5.70 10.34 8.48
N GLY A 165 -4.69 11.09 8.95
CA GLY A 165 -4.66 12.54 8.79
C GLY A 165 -5.43 13.35 9.85
N ARG A 166 -6.07 12.70 10.81
CA ARG A 166 -6.75 13.38 11.93
C ARG A 166 -5.74 13.85 12.97
N GLY A 167 -5.99 15.02 13.58
CA GLY A 167 -5.07 15.62 14.57
C GLY A 167 -3.76 16.12 13.95
N MET A 168 -3.73 16.42 12.64
CA MET A 168 -2.59 17.02 11.96
C MET A 168 -2.88 18.48 11.58
N ARG A 169 -1.91 19.37 11.86
CA ARG A 169 -1.98 20.78 11.48
C ARG A 169 -0.63 21.24 10.92
N ILE A 170 -0.68 21.82 9.72
CA ILE A 170 0.48 22.48 9.10
C ILE A 170 0.56 23.89 9.68
N VAL A 171 1.72 24.24 10.21
CA VAL A 171 2.03 25.54 10.79
C VAL A 171 3.07 26.21 9.90
N ARG A 172 2.73 27.37 9.33
CA ARG A 172 3.57 28.05 8.36
C ARG A 172 4.46 29.13 8.96
N ASN A 173 4.07 29.67 10.11
CA ASN A 173 4.78 30.74 10.81
C ASN A 173 4.55 30.65 12.32
N GLU A 174 5.29 31.49 13.06
CA GLU A 174 5.24 31.56 14.52
C GLU A 174 3.86 31.95 15.07
N GLU A 175 3.16 32.85 14.36
CA GLU A 175 1.89 33.42 14.82
C GLU A 175 0.76 32.37 14.83
N GLU A 176 0.79 31.46 13.86
CA GLU A 176 -0.20 30.37 13.73
C GLU A 176 -0.04 29.27 14.78
N LEU A 177 1.20 29.06 15.28
CA LEU A 177 1.55 27.85 16.04
C LEU A 177 0.72 27.67 17.32
N PRO A 178 0.54 28.66 18.22
CA PRO A 178 -0.19 28.43 19.46
C PRO A 178 -1.65 28.04 19.23
N GLY A 179 -2.30 28.68 18.27
CA GLY A 179 -3.70 28.38 17.92
C GLY A 179 -3.89 26.99 17.32
N LEU A 180 -3.02 26.64 16.35
CA LEU A 180 -3.08 25.35 15.65
C LEU A 180 -2.64 24.18 16.56
N PHE A 181 -1.69 24.40 17.47
CA PHE A 181 -1.27 23.41 18.45
C PHE A 181 -2.43 23.03 19.38
N LYS A 182 -3.11 24.02 19.97
CA LYS A 182 -4.28 23.78 20.85
C LYS A 182 -5.43 23.12 20.12
N ALA A 183 -5.67 23.52 18.87
CA ALA A 183 -6.70 22.89 18.03
C ALA A 183 -6.37 21.41 17.72
N ALA A 184 -5.11 21.10 17.41
CA ALA A 184 -4.66 19.73 17.18
C ALA A 184 -4.78 18.88 18.46
N GLN A 185 -4.44 19.44 19.62
CA GLN A 185 -4.52 18.78 20.92
C GLN A 185 -5.97 18.43 21.29
N ALA A 186 -6.88 19.39 21.12
CA ALA A 186 -8.31 19.18 21.40
C ALA A 186 -8.93 18.12 20.46
N GLU A 187 -8.58 18.16 19.18
CA GLU A 187 -9.02 17.16 18.20
C GLU A 187 -8.47 15.77 18.52
N ALA A 188 -7.19 15.67 18.88
CA ALA A 188 -6.56 14.41 19.26
C ALA A 188 -7.19 13.81 20.52
N ALA A 189 -7.40 14.62 21.55
CA ALA A 189 -8.08 14.20 22.77
C ALA A 189 -9.51 13.73 22.51
N GLY A 190 -10.27 14.43 21.67
CA GLY A 190 -11.65 14.06 21.33
C GLY A 190 -11.75 12.82 20.44
N ALA A 191 -10.82 12.65 19.49
CA ALA A 191 -10.88 11.55 18.53
C ALA A 191 -10.24 10.24 19.03
N PHE A 192 -9.19 10.34 19.86
CA PHE A 192 -8.35 9.21 20.25
C PHE A 192 -8.27 9.00 21.77
N GLY A 193 -8.90 9.89 22.56
CA GLY A 193 -8.80 9.84 24.02
C GLY A 193 -7.41 10.25 24.57
N ASN A 194 -6.51 10.70 23.70
CA ASN A 194 -5.16 11.14 24.05
C ASN A 194 -4.80 12.40 23.24
N GLY A 195 -4.45 13.49 23.97
CA GLY A 195 -4.08 14.77 23.39
C GLY A 195 -2.58 14.97 23.18
N ASP A 196 -1.78 13.93 23.28
CA ASP A 196 -0.33 14.00 23.10
C ASP A 196 0.03 14.31 21.65
N LEU A 197 0.89 15.30 21.46
CA LEU A 197 1.32 15.79 20.16
C LEU A 197 2.83 15.65 19.98
N TYR A 198 3.26 15.44 18.76
CA TYR A 198 4.65 15.59 18.35
C TYR A 198 4.73 16.43 17.07
N MET A 199 5.92 16.90 16.72
CA MET A 199 6.11 17.76 15.57
C MET A 199 7.16 17.20 14.62
N GLU A 200 6.97 17.50 13.33
CA GLU A 200 7.94 17.19 12.27
C GLU A 200 8.11 18.37 11.33
N LYS A 201 9.27 18.43 10.67
CA LYS A 201 9.46 19.32 9.53
C LYS A 201 8.43 18.99 8.46
N TYR A 202 7.70 20.00 7.99
CA TYR A 202 6.78 19.81 6.87
C TYR A 202 7.53 19.94 5.54
N VAL A 203 7.35 18.96 4.67
CA VAL A 203 7.89 18.99 3.30
C VAL A 203 6.79 19.51 2.38
N GLU A 204 7.06 20.64 1.73
CA GLU A 204 6.12 21.22 0.77
C GLU A 204 6.26 20.53 -0.58
N HIS A 205 5.11 20.21 -1.19
CA HIS A 205 5.06 19.58 -2.50
C HIS A 205 5.97 18.33 -2.66
N PRO A 206 5.93 17.40 -1.69
CA PRO A 206 6.80 16.23 -1.74
C PRO A 206 6.34 15.25 -2.83
N ARG A 207 7.26 14.38 -3.25
CA ARG A 207 6.89 13.16 -3.94
C ARG A 207 6.81 12.01 -2.94
N HIS A 208 5.92 11.07 -3.22
CA HIS A 208 5.80 9.84 -2.46
C HIS A 208 6.53 8.73 -3.20
N ILE A 209 7.69 8.37 -2.68
CA ILE A 209 8.55 7.31 -3.22
C ILE A 209 8.58 6.17 -2.23
N GLU A 210 8.46 4.95 -2.70
CA GLU A 210 8.53 3.79 -1.82
C GLU A 210 9.43 2.70 -2.41
N PHE A 211 10.11 1.95 -1.55
CA PHE A 211 11.02 0.89 -1.95
C PHE A 211 10.47 -0.47 -1.54
N GLN A 212 10.36 -1.38 -2.53
CA GLN A 212 9.99 -2.77 -2.30
C GLN A 212 11.19 -3.58 -1.85
N VAL A 213 11.03 -4.37 -0.80
CA VAL A 213 12.03 -5.31 -0.33
C VAL A 213 11.45 -6.72 -0.21
N LEU A 214 12.32 -7.70 -0.35
CA LEU A 214 12.11 -9.10 0.04
C LEU A 214 13.24 -9.52 0.97
N ALA A 215 12.92 -10.27 2.01
CA ALA A 215 13.89 -10.80 2.95
C ALA A 215 13.53 -12.25 3.32
N ASP A 216 14.53 -13.13 3.39
CA ASP A 216 14.35 -14.51 3.82
C ASP A 216 14.61 -14.70 5.33
N GLU A 217 14.24 -15.85 5.86
CA GLU A 217 14.49 -16.19 7.28
C GLU A 217 15.98 -16.45 7.59
N HIS A 218 16.83 -16.48 6.55
CA HIS A 218 18.26 -16.75 6.66
C HIS A 218 19.13 -15.48 6.72
N GLY A 219 18.45 -14.29 6.71
CA GLY A 219 19.11 -12.99 6.84
C GLY A 219 19.46 -12.31 5.52
N SER A 220 19.08 -12.87 4.37
CA SER A 220 19.28 -12.23 3.08
C SER A 220 18.15 -11.23 2.83
N VAL A 221 18.50 -9.99 2.50
CA VAL A 221 17.55 -8.92 2.14
C VAL A 221 17.90 -8.38 0.76
N VAL A 222 16.89 -8.24 -0.10
CA VAL A 222 17.04 -7.70 -1.46
C VAL A 222 16.06 -6.56 -1.68
N SER A 223 16.54 -5.46 -2.25
CA SER A 223 15.71 -4.37 -2.74
C SER A 223 15.30 -4.63 -4.19
N LEU A 224 14.02 -4.50 -4.48
CA LEU A 224 13.44 -4.62 -5.82
C LEU A 224 13.22 -3.25 -6.49
N GLY A 225 13.82 -2.19 -5.94
CA GLY A 225 13.69 -0.83 -6.44
C GLY A 225 12.42 -0.12 -5.96
N GLU A 226 12.19 1.04 -6.56
CA GLU A 226 11.16 1.97 -6.11
C GLU A 226 9.93 2.00 -6.99
N ARG A 227 8.86 2.54 -6.37
CA ARG A 227 7.63 2.98 -7.01
C ARG A 227 7.40 4.46 -6.72
N GLU A 228 6.80 5.15 -7.66
CA GLU A 228 6.31 6.52 -7.53
C GLU A 228 4.81 6.49 -7.26
N CYS A 229 4.37 7.00 -6.11
CA CYS A 229 2.98 6.97 -5.64
C CYS A 229 2.42 8.36 -5.36
N SER A 230 2.96 9.39 -6.00
CA SER A 230 2.60 10.80 -5.76
C SER A 230 1.20 11.17 -6.27
N ILE A 231 0.65 10.43 -7.24
CA ILE A 231 -0.71 10.66 -7.73
C ILE A 231 -1.73 10.08 -6.76
N GLN A 232 -2.14 10.91 -5.82
CA GLN A 232 -3.01 10.51 -4.72
C GLN A 232 -4.03 11.59 -4.37
N ARG A 233 -5.14 11.20 -3.77
CA ARG A 233 -6.17 12.11 -3.25
C ARG A 233 -6.43 11.79 -1.78
N ARG A 234 -6.28 12.79 -0.90
CA ARG A 234 -6.44 12.61 0.56
C ARG A 234 -5.68 11.41 1.10
N HIS A 235 -4.41 11.25 0.68
CA HIS A 235 -3.52 10.14 1.01
C HIS A 235 -3.96 8.76 0.46
N GLN A 236 -4.94 8.70 -0.45
CA GLN A 236 -5.28 7.48 -1.18
C GLN A 236 -4.64 7.52 -2.56
N LYS A 237 -3.75 6.57 -2.83
CA LYS A 237 -3.05 6.41 -4.10
C LYS A 237 -4.06 6.08 -5.20
N LEU A 238 -3.92 6.67 -6.38
CA LEU A 238 -4.81 6.50 -7.54
C LEU A 238 -4.09 5.91 -8.75
N LEU A 239 -2.84 6.36 -8.95
CA LEU A 239 -1.99 5.91 -10.05
C LEU A 239 -0.56 5.79 -9.52
N GLU A 240 0.07 4.68 -9.83
CA GLU A 240 1.44 4.35 -9.43
C GLU A 240 2.28 3.99 -10.64
N GLU A 241 3.58 4.28 -10.58
CA GLU A 241 4.51 3.91 -11.65
C GLU A 241 5.86 3.40 -11.10
N SER A 242 6.54 2.58 -11.87
CA SER A 242 7.89 2.11 -11.60
C SER A 242 8.67 2.02 -12.92
N PRO A 243 9.93 2.50 -12.94
CA PRO A 243 10.61 3.27 -11.90
C PRO A 243 10.11 4.72 -11.79
N SER A 244 10.49 5.42 -10.70
CA SER A 244 10.21 6.86 -10.56
C SER A 244 11.04 7.67 -11.56
N THR A 245 10.44 8.76 -12.08
CA THR A 245 11.14 9.72 -12.94
C THR A 245 12.20 10.55 -12.20
N GLN A 246 12.21 10.51 -10.87
CA GLN A 246 13.10 11.33 -10.04
C GLN A 246 14.23 10.54 -9.39
N VAL A 247 14.12 9.22 -9.35
CA VAL A 247 15.15 8.34 -8.78
C VAL A 247 16.09 7.87 -9.88
N THR A 248 17.39 8.22 -9.77
CA THR A 248 18.40 7.74 -10.70
C THR A 248 18.81 6.30 -10.38
N PRO A 249 19.43 5.56 -11.32
CA PRO A 249 19.95 4.22 -11.06
C PRO A 249 20.92 4.18 -9.87
N GLU A 250 21.77 5.20 -9.71
CA GLU A 250 22.72 5.32 -8.63
C GLU A 250 22.01 5.50 -7.28
N MET A 251 21.01 6.40 -7.22
CA MET A 251 20.17 6.59 -6.02
C MET A 251 19.46 5.29 -5.65
N ARG A 252 18.88 4.60 -6.63
CA ARG A 252 18.21 3.30 -6.41
C ARG A 252 19.14 2.29 -5.77
N THR A 253 20.36 2.17 -6.29
CA THR A 253 21.38 1.26 -5.74
C THR A 253 21.77 1.64 -4.33
N GLN A 254 22.16 2.90 -4.09
CA GLN A 254 22.60 3.38 -2.78
C GLN A 254 21.52 3.20 -1.70
N ILE A 255 20.28 3.58 -2.02
CA ILE A 255 19.16 3.47 -1.09
C ILE A 255 18.80 2.00 -0.86
N GLY A 256 18.77 1.21 -1.94
CA GLY A 256 18.52 -0.24 -1.84
C GLY A 256 19.51 -0.94 -0.93
N GLU A 257 20.82 -0.66 -1.07
CA GLU A 257 21.84 -1.23 -0.20
C GLU A 257 21.72 -0.78 1.26
N MET A 258 21.42 0.50 1.47
CA MET A 258 21.16 1.04 2.81
C MET A 258 19.98 0.32 3.47
N LEU A 259 18.85 0.18 2.75
CA LEU A 259 17.66 -0.49 3.26
C LEU A 259 17.90 -1.98 3.55
N CYS A 260 18.63 -2.68 2.67
CA CYS A 260 18.98 -4.08 2.89
C CYS A 260 19.77 -4.26 4.20
N LYS A 261 20.78 -3.42 4.45
CA LYS A 261 21.56 -3.43 5.69
C LYS A 261 20.70 -3.12 6.92
N SER A 262 19.85 -2.11 6.81
CA SER A 262 18.98 -1.67 7.89
C SER A 262 17.98 -2.75 8.30
N LEU A 263 17.33 -3.39 7.32
CA LEU A 263 16.31 -4.42 7.56
C LEU A 263 16.92 -5.73 8.06
N ALA A 264 18.10 -6.10 7.57
CA ALA A 264 18.84 -7.23 8.11
C ALA A 264 19.17 -7.03 9.61
N ALA A 265 19.58 -5.80 10.00
CA ALA A 265 19.88 -5.46 11.40
C ALA A 265 18.65 -5.51 12.31
N ILE A 266 17.44 -5.28 11.77
CA ILE A 266 16.16 -5.36 12.49
C ILE A 266 15.63 -6.80 12.53
N GLY A 267 16.18 -7.71 11.72
CA GLY A 267 15.70 -9.08 11.58
C GLY A 267 14.39 -9.18 10.80
N TYR A 268 14.18 -8.26 9.84
CA TYR A 268 13.02 -8.29 8.96
C TYR A 268 13.06 -9.48 8.01
N TRP A 269 11.91 -10.08 7.75
CA TRP A 269 11.74 -11.10 6.73
C TRP A 269 10.36 -11.02 6.05
N ASN A 270 10.20 -11.66 4.91
CA ASN A 270 9.09 -11.61 3.95
C ASN A 270 9.07 -10.30 3.15
N ALA A 271 7.95 -9.99 2.50
CA ALA A 271 7.81 -8.78 1.70
C ALA A 271 7.50 -7.56 2.58
N GLY A 272 8.11 -6.43 2.25
CA GLY A 272 7.84 -5.17 2.92
C GLY A 272 8.08 -3.99 1.98
N THR A 273 7.52 -2.84 2.34
CA THR A 273 7.67 -1.60 1.60
C THR A 273 8.02 -0.47 2.54
N ILE A 274 9.09 0.26 2.22
CA ILE A 274 9.56 1.41 2.97
C ILE A 274 9.12 2.68 2.22
N GLU A 275 8.30 3.51 2.83
CA GLU A 275 7.75 4.72 2.25
C GLU A 275 8.55 5.96 2.64
N PHE A 276 8.78 6.84 1.65
CA PHE A 276 9.53 8.08 1.78
C PHE A 276 8.78 9.27 1.20
N LEU A 277 8.99 10.44 1.79
CA LEU A 277 8.80 11.71 1.10
C LEU A 277 10.12 12.14 0.47
N MET A 278 10.08 12.46 -0.82
CA MET A 278 11.19 13.10 -1.51
C MET A 278 10.94 14.60 -1.55
N ASP A 279 11.90 15.39 -1.06
CA ASP A 279 11.85 16.83 -1.10
C ASP A 279 12.30 17.40 -2.47
N LYS A 280 12.25 18.73 -2.63
CA LYS A 280 12.67 19.44 -3.84
C LYS A 280 14.15 19.25 -4.19
N ASP A 281 14.98 18.92 -3.19
CA ASP A 281 16.41 18.67 -3.35
C ASP A 281 16.71 17.18 -3.62
N ARG A 282 15.64 16.39 -3.89
CA ARG A 282 15.68 14.93 -4.11
C ARG A 282 16.21 14.13 -2.93
N ARG A 283 16.09 14.66 -1.71
CA ARG A 283 16.41 13.91 -0.49
C ARG A 283 15.20 13.09 -0.07
N LEU A 284 15.44 11.84 0.25
CA LEU A 284 14.42 10.93 0.75
C LEU A 284 14.35 10.97 2.27
N HIS A 285 13.14 11.06 2.79
CA HIS A 285 12.86 11.10 4.23
C HIS A 285 11.85 10.01 4.56
N PHE A 286 12.23 9.07 5.41
CA PHE A 286 11.39 7.95 5.84
C PHE A 286 10.10 8.44 6.48
N ILE A 287 8.97 7.82 6.09
CA ILE A 287 7.64 8.05 6.67
C ILE A 287 7.25 6.86 7.54
N GLU A 288 7.12 5.70 6.90
CA GLU A 288 6.66 4.47 7.53
C GLU A 288 7.13 3.25 6.75
N MET A 289 6.98 2.08 7.35
CA MET A 289 7.19 0.80 6.70
C MET A 289 5.90 -0.01 6.75
N ASN A 290 5.43 -0.45 5.58
CA ASN A 290 4.34 -1.41 5.49
C ASN A 290 4.93 -2.82 5.53
N THR A 291 4.56 -3.57 6.56
CA THR A 291 5.09 -4.93 6.84
C THR A 291 4.31 -6.02 6.09
N ARG A 292 3.94 -5.73 4.85
CA ARG A 292 3.12 -6.57 3.97
C ARG A 292 3.36 -6.24 2.51
N ILE A 293 2.72 -6.99 1.63
CA ILE A 293 2.59 -6.60 0.22
C ILE A 293 1.68 -5.37 0.08
N GLN A 294 1.94 -4.53 -0.92
CA GLN A 294 1.16 -3.33 -1.24
C GLN A 294 0.17 -3.59 -2.38
N VAL A 295 -0.86 -2.74 -2.52
CA VAL A 295 -1.81 -2.80 -3.65
C VAL A 295 -1.05 -2.71 -4.97
N GLU A 296 -0.11 -1.76 -5.06
CA GLU A 296 0.70 -1.37 -6.21
C GLU A 296 1.93 -2.27 -6.48
N HIS A 297 2.03 -3.43 -5.78
CA HIS A 297 3.11 -4.38 -6.05
C HIS A 297 3.24 -4.82 -7.54
N PRO A 298 2.15 -4.84 -8.33
CA PRO A 298 2.24 -5.27 -9.72
C PRO A 298 3.18 -4.44 -10.58
N VAL A 299 3.35 -3.11 -10.34
CA VAL A 299 4.30 -2.32 -11.15
C VAL A 299 5.75 -2.76 -10.92
N THR A 300 6.09 -3.19 -9.70
CA THR A 300 7.41 -3.78 -9.40
C THR A 300 7.55 -5.15 -10.07
N GLU A 301 6.55 -6.02 -9.96
CA GLU A 301 6.57 -7.33 -10.64
C GLU A 301 6.79 -7.16 -12.15
N MET A 302 6.10 -6.20 -12.76
CA MET A 302 6.19 -5.95 -14.20
C MET A 302 7.58 -5.48 -14.66
N VAL A 303 8.30 -4.71 -13.87
CA VAL A 303 9.65 -4.20 -14.27
C VAL A 303 10.80 -5.10 -13.84
N THR A 304 10.57 -5.99 -12.85
CA THR A 304 11.64 -6.87 -12.31
C THR A 304 11.49 -8.33 -12.74
N ASP A 305 10.34 -8.70 -13.28
CA ASP A 305 9.95 -10.09 -13.57
C ASP A 305 9.95 -11.01 -12.30
N VAL A 306 9.81 -10.42 -11.09
CA VAL A 306 9.72 -11.14 -9.81
C VAL A 306 8.25 -11.26 -9.39
N ASP A 307 7.75 -12.46 -9.20
CA ASP A 307 6.43 -12.72 -8.62
C ASP A 307 6.49 -12.58 -7.09
N LEU A 308 6.04 -11.43 -6.57
CA LEU A 308 6.13 -11.10 -5.15
C LEU A 308 5.27 -12.00 -4.27
N VAL A 309 4.09 -12.39 -4.73
CA VAL A 309 3.18 -13.24 -3.96
C VAL A 309 3.70 -14.67 -3.86
N LYS A 310 4.23 -15.22 -4.95
CA LYS A 310 4.92 -16.52 -4.89
C LYS A 310 6.15 -16.44 -3.99
N SER A 311 6.93 -15.37 -4.12
CA SER A 311 8.11 -15.14 -3.26
C SER A 311 7.75 -15.14 -1.78
N GLN A 312 6.66 -14.47 -1.39
CA GLN A 312 6.18 -14.48 -0.01
C GLN A 312 5.87 -15.90 0.49
N ILE A 313 5.18 -16.70 -0.32
CA ILE A 313 4.82 -18.08 0.03
C ILE A 313 6.07 -18.96 0.13
N MET A 314 6.99 -18.86 -0.83
CA MET A 314 8.23 -19.63 -0.83
C MET A 314 9.13 -19.31 0.35
N ILE A 315 9.32 -18.02 0.65
CA ILE A 315 10.09 -17.55 1.80
C ILE A 315 9.48 -18.07 3.10
N ALA A 316 8.17 -17.94 3.28
CA ALA A 316 7.48 -18.42 4.47
C ALA A 316 7.56 -19.95 4.62
N ALA A 317 7.75 -20.67 3.51
CA ALA A 317 7.99 -22.11 3.50
C ALA A 317 9.47 -22.49 3.75
N GLY A 318 10.34 -21.50 4.05
CA GLY A 318 11.74 -21.71 4.39
C GLY A 318 12.73 -21.63 3.22
N ALA A 319 12.29 -21.18 2.03
CA ALA A 319 13.19 -21.01 0.89
C ALA A 319 14.22 -19.91 1.14
N LYS A 320 15.43 -20.11 0.65
CA LYS A 320 16.48 -19.07 0.63
C LYS A 320 16.23 -18.10 -0.52
N MET A 321 16.73 -16.89 -0.40
CA MET A 321 16.62 -15.89 -1.45
C MET A 321 17.18 -16.36 -2.80
N SER A 322 18.24 -17.17 -2.78
CA SER A 322 18.80 -17.80 -3.99
C SER A 322 17.84 -18.75 -4.71
N ASP A 323 16.88 -19.32 -4.00
CA ASP A 323 15.87 -20.25 -4.57
C ASP A 323 14.63 -19.48 -5.08
N VAL A 324 14.44 -18.25 -4.59
CA VAL A 324 13.33 -17.36 -4.94
C VAL A 324 13.69 -16.48 -6.15
N LEU A 325 14.92 -15.97 -6.19
CA LEU A 325 15.41 -15.07 -7.24
C LEU A 325 16.42 -15.77 -8.16
N MET A 326 16.11 -15.78 -9.46
CA MET A 326 16.93 -16.43 -10.48
C MET A 326 18.21 -15.67 -10.86
N GLY A 327 18.57 -14.61 -10.12
CA GLY A 327 19.76 -13.79 -10.38
C GLY A 327 19.61 -12.34 -9.89
N PRO A 328 20.50 -11.44 -10.32
CA PRO A 328 20.43 -10.04 -9.90
C PRO A 328 19.16 -9.36 -10.41
N ILE A 329 18.63 -8.44 -9.60
CA ILE A 329 17.44 -7.66 -9.98
C ILE A 329 17.79 -6.69 -11.12
N VAL A 330 17.06 -6.80 -12.21
CA VAL A 330 17.21 -5.93 -13.38
C VAL A 330 15.87 -5.26 -13.67
N HIS A 331 15.86 -3.93 -13.63
CA HIS A 331 14.68 -3.16 -14.02
C HIS A 331 14.58 -3.03 -15.54
N ARG A 332 13.46 -3.45 -16.11
CA ARG A 332 13.25 -3.45 -17.57
C ARG A 332 12.01 -2.64 -17.92
N GLY A 333 12.21 -1.59 -18.68
CA GLY A 333 11.14 -0.74 -19.18
C GLY A 333 10.51 0.13 -18.09
N HIS A 334 9.23 0.42 -18.28
CA HIS A 334 8.44 1.27 -17.38
C HIS A 334 7.04 0.68 -17.21
N SER A 335 6.52 0.66 -16.00
CA SER A 335 5.18 0.16 -15.68
C SER A 335 4.35 1.24 -15.02
N ILE A 336 3.07 1.28 -15.35
CA ILE A 336 2.06 2.17 -14.75
C ILE A 336 0.90 1.30 -14.30
N GLU A 337 0.38 1.57 -13.10
CA GLU A 337 -0.86 1.01 -12.57
C GLU A 337 -1.89 2.12 -12.41
N CYS A 338 -3.14 1.85 -12.80
CA CYS A 338 -4.31 2.69 -12.48
C CYS A 338 -5.26 1.89 -11.60
N ARG A 339 -5.59 2.42 -10.43
CA ARG A 339 -6.63 1.84 -9.57
C ARG A 339 -8.01 2.16 -10.10
N VAL A 340 -8.72 1.16 -10.57
CA VAL A 340 -10.10 1.30 -11.03
C VAL A 340 -11.02 1.06 -9.85
N ASN A 341 -11.56 2.14 -9.31
CA ASN A 341 -12.47 2.13 -8.18
C ASN A 341 -13.93 2.28 -8.65
N ALA A 342 -14.85 1.62 -7.97
CA ALA A 342 -16.28 1.81 -8.11
C ALA A 342 -16.71 3.12 -7.42
N GLU A 343 -16.42 4.25 -8.07
CA GLU A 343 -16.62 5.61 -7.57
C GLU A 343 -16.98 6.56 -8.71
N HIS A 344 -17.76 7.59 -8.37
CA HIS A 344 -18.02 8.67 -9.32
C HIS A 344 -16.72 9.43 -9.64
N PRO A 345 -16.33 9.59 -10.92
CA PRO A 345 -14.99 10.07 -11.30
C PRO A 345 -14.69 11.52 -10.91
N GLU A 346 -15.71 12.31 -10.59
CA GLU A 346 -15.57 13.73 -10.18
C GLU A 346 -15.89 13.95 -8.71
N LYS A 347 -16.96 13.31 -8.20
CA LYS A 347 -17.43 13.47 -6.82
C LYS A 347 -16.72 12.53 -5.85
N PHE A 348 -16.13 11.45 -6.36
CA PHE A 348 -15.48 10.37 -5.57
C PHE A 348 -16.43 9.71 -4.54
N THR A 349 -17.72 9.77 -4.81
CA THR A 349 -18.69 9.02 -4.00
C THR A 349 -18.72 7.57 -4.42
N PRO A 350 -18.76 6.62 -3.46
CA PRO A 350 -18.85 5.19 -3.77
C PRO A 350 -20.04 4.87 -4.68
N SER A 351 -19.83 3.96 -5.60
CA SER A 351 -20.82 3.48 -6.56
C SER A 351 -21.01 1.98 -6.43
N ALA A 352 -21.58 1.55 -5.30
CA ALA A 352 -22.00 0.16 -5.13
C ALA A 352 -23.14 -0.19 -6.09
N GLY A 353 -23.21 -1.43 -6.54
CA GLY A 353 -24.25 -1.86 -7.46
C GLY A 353 -23.87 -3.07 -8.31
N LYS A 354 -24.74 -3.41 -9.24
CA LYS A 354 -24.54 -4.54 -10.17
C LYS A 354 -23.78 -4.06 -11.41
N ILE A 355 -22.73 -4.77 -11.75
CA ILE A 355 -21.99 -4.60 -13.01
C ILE A 355 -22.80 -5.25 -14.14
N THR A 356 -23.24 -4.49 -15.12
CA THR A 356 -24.00 -5.03 -16.28
C THR A 356 -23.12 -5.46 -17.42
N ALA A 357 -21.96 -4.80 -17.62
CA ALA A 357 -20.95 -5.21 -18.56
C ALA A 357 -19.56 -5.06 -17.93
N PHE A 358 -18.68 -6.03 -18.20
CA PHE A 358 -17.28 -6.02 -17.76
C PHE A 358 -16.41 -6.61 -18.86
N ASN A 359 -15.64 -5.76 -19.53
CA ASN A 359 -14.75 -6.19 -20.60
C ASN A 359 -13.35 -5.62 -20.36
N PRO A 360 -12.46 -6.39 -19.69
CA PRO A 360 -11.10 -5.94 -19.41
C PRO A 360 -10.28 -5.84 -20.68
N PRO A 361 -9.36 -4.86 -20.78
CA PRO A 361 -8.49 -4.71 -21.94
C PRO A 361 -7.43 -5.81 -21.96
N GLY A 362 -6.95 -6.10 -23.19
CA GLY A 362 -5.89 -7.05 -23.42
C GLY A 362 -4.77 -6.49 -24.29
N GLY A 363 -3.93 -7.40 -24.78
CA GLY A 363 -2.79 -7.12 -25.66
C GLY A 363 -1.44 -7.08 -24.93
N THR A 364 -0.38 -6.97 -25.73
CA THR A 364 1.00 -7.03 -25.22
C THR A 364 1.26 -6.01 -24.11
N GLY A 365 1.81 -6.47 -22.98
CA GLY A 365 2.19 -5.64 -21.85
C GLY A 365 1.00 -5.03 -21.10
N VAL A 366 -0.19 -5.64 -21.14
CA VAL A 366 -1.38 -5.29 -20.36
C VAL A 366 -1.71 -6.43 -19.40
N ARG A 367 -1.90 -6.07 -18.12
CA ARG A 367 -2.34 -6.96 -17.04
C ARG A 367 -3.52 -6.32 -16.33
N VAL A 368 -4.50 -7.12 -15.96
CA VAL A 368 -5.64 -6.68 -15.14
C VAL A 368 -5.77 -7.62 -13.95
N ASP A 369 -5.55 -7.09 -12.74
CA ASP A 369 -5.81 -7.81 -11.51
C ASP A 369 -7.20 -7.40 -10.99
N THR A 370 -8.14 -8.32 -10.99
CA THR A 370 -9.53 -8.04 -10.65
C THR A 370 -10.26 -9.27 -10.14
N ALA A 371 -11.23 -9.07 -9.27
CA ALA A 371 -12.24 -10.06 -8.93
C ALA A 371 -13.66 -9.64 -9.44
N ALA A 372 -13.75 -8.55 -10.19
CA ALA A 372 -15.01 -8.11 -10.79
C ALA A 372 -15.30 -8.87 -12.09
N TYR A 373 -16.58 -9.05 -12.39
CA TYR A 373 -17.08 -9.72 -13.59
C TYR A 373 -18.50 -9.21 -13.94
N ALA A 374 -18.93 -9.44 -15.16
CA ALA A 374 -20.30 -9.10 -15.58
C ALA A 374 -21.32 -9.84 -14.73
N GLU A 375 -22.39 -9.18 -14.34
CA GLU A 375 -23.43 -9.64 -13.43
C GLU A 375 -22.99 -9.69 -11.93
N GLY A 376 -21.71 -9.40 -11.63
CA GLY A 376 -21.21 -9.28 -10.26
C GLY A 376 -21.78 -8.08 -9.53
N VAL A 377 -21.86 -8.16 -8.21
CA VAL A 377 -22.37 -7.08 -7.36
C VAL A 377 -21.22 -6.52 -6.52
N ILE A 378 -21.02 -5.20 -6.58
CA ILE A 378 -20.10 -4.48 -5.71
C ILE A 378 -20.84 -4.11 -4.44
N PRO A 379 -20.48 -4.73 -3.29
CA PRO A 379 -21.18 -4.48 -2.03
C PRO A 379 -20.75 -3.13 -1.42
N PRO A 380 -21.64 -2.46 -0.67
CA PRO A 380 -21.34 -1.16 -0.07
C PRO A 380 -20.51 -1.24 1.22
N TYR A 381 -20.08 -2.42 1.64
CA TYR A 381 -19.48 -2.67 2.95
C TYR A 381 -17.95 -2.54 2.95
N TYR A 382 -17.32 -2.56 1.77
CA TYR A 382 -15.87 -2.71 1.60
C TYR A 382 -15.29 -1.60 0.72
N ASP A 383 -13.97 -1.62 0.57
CA ASP A 383 -13.26 -0.71 -0.33
C ASP A 383 -13.81 -0.77 -1.75
N SER A 384 -13.76 0.37 -2.43
CA SER A 384 -14.30 0.56 -3.78
C SER A 384 -13.41 0.00 -4.90
N LEU A 385 -12.19 -0.48 -4.60
CA LEU A 385 -11.26 -1.04 -5.60
C LEU A 385 -11.85 -2.30 -6.26
N ILE A 386 -12.09 -2.24 -7.57
CA ILE A 386 -12.64 -3.34 -8.36
C ILE A 386 -11.63 -3.97 -9.32
N ALA A 387 -10.64 -3.19 -9.76
CA ALA A 387 -9.58 -3.68 -10.62
C ALA A 387 -8.33 -2.81 -10.48
N LYS A 388 -7.18 -3.43 -10.74
CA LYS A 388 -5.93 -2.74 -11.04
C LYS A 388 -5.63 -2.98 -12.51
N LEU A 389 -5.51 -1.91 -13.29
CA LEU A 389 -5.05 -1.97 -14.67
C LEU A 389 -3.57 -1.62 -14.69
N ILE A 390 -2.75 -2.55 -15.11
CA ILE A 390 -1.30 -2.41 -15.13
C ILE A 390 -0.80 -2.54 -16.57
N VAL A 391 0.13 -1.69 -16.96
CA VAL A 391 0.83 -1.82 -18.24
C VAL A 391 2.33 -1.79 -18.04
N ARG A 392 3.07 -2.47 -18.94
CA ARG A 392 4.52 -2.34 -19.06
C ARG A 392 4.89 -2.02 -20.51
N ALA A 393 5.83 -1.12 -20.70
CA ALA A 393 6.39 -0.75 -21.99
C ALA A 393 7.91 -0.56 -21.92
N LYS A 394 8.55 -0.28 -23.03
CA LYS A 394 10.01 -0.07 -23.09
C LYS A 394 10.45 1.19 -22.34
N ASP A 395 9.59 2.21 -22.35
CA ASP A 395 9.80 3.50 -21.69
C ASP A 395 8.49 4.11 -21.20
N ARG A 396 8.56 5.22 -20.43
CA ARG A 396 7.41 5.88 -19.84
C ARG A 396 6.41 6.41 -20.88
N SER A 397 6.89 6.98 -21.99
CA SER A 397 6.04 7.56 -23.02
C SER A 397 5.17 6.45 -23.69
N GLU A 398 5.78 5.31 -24.01
CA GLU A 398 5.04 4.17 -24.51
C GLU A 398 4.10 3.57 -23.45
N ALA A 399 4.50 3.54 -22.16
CA ALA A 399 3.63 3.08 -21.07
C ALA A 399 2.38 3.96 -20.93
N ILE A 400 2.52 5.29 -21.00
CA ILE A 400 1.39 6.23 -20.99
C ILE A 400 0.47 5.97 -22.18
N SER A 401 1.03 5.81 -23.39
CA SER A 401 0.25 5.53 -24.60
C SER A 401 -0.48 4.18 -24.52
N ARG A 402 0.18 3.16 -23.96
CA ARG A 402 -0.41 1.83 -23.74
C ARG A 402 -1.51 1.85 -22.70
N MET A 403 -1.31 2.59 -21.59
CA MET A 403 -2.32 2.75 -20.55
C MET A 403 -3.54 3.51 -21.08
N SER A 404 -3.35 4.59 -21.84
CA SER A 404 -4.44 5.33 -22.47
C SER A 404 -5.29 4.42 -23.36
N ARG A 405 -4.67 3.65 -24.26
CA ARG A 405 -5.35 2.66 -25.10
C ARG A 405 -6.08 1.62 -24.25
N ALA A 406 -5.43 1.10 -23.20
CA ALA A 406 -6.03 0.09 -22.36
C ALA A 406 -7.26 0.61 -21.62
N LEU A 407 -7.22 1.84 -21.08
CA LEU A 407 -8.38 2.49 -20.46
C LEU A 407 -9.52 2.75 -21.45
N ASP A 408 -9.21 3.06 -22.74
CA ASP A 408 -10.22 3.25 -23.78
C ASP A 408 -10.98 1.95 -24.10
N MET A 409 -10.30 0.81 -23.97
CA MET A 409 -10.86 -0.51 -24.19
C MET A 409 -11.48 -1.14 -22.95
N PHE A 410 -11.32 -0.54 -21.77
CA PHE A 410 -11.86 -1.08 -20.52
C PHE A 410 -13.31 -0.65 -20.33
N ILE A 411 -14.24 -1.56 -20.57
CA ILE A 411 -15.68 -1.33 -20.45
C ILE A 411 -16.17 -1.85 -19.10
N VAL A 412 -16.71 -0.97 -18.28
CA VAL A 412 -17.43 -1.30 -17.04
C VAL A 412 -18.72 -0.50 -17.04
N GLU A 413 -19.87 -1.18 -17.02
CA GLU A 413 -21.19 -0.58 -17.04
C GLU A 413 -22.01 -1.03 -15.82
N GLY A 414 -23.04 -0.27 -15.49
CA GLY A 414 -23.92 -0.48 -14.34
C GLY A 414 -23.50 0.26 -13.06
N ILE A 415 -22.23 0.68 -13.01
CA ILE A 415 -21.68 1.49 -11.91
C ILE A 415 -20.77 2.60 -12.45
N TYR A 416 -20.53 3.64 -11.65
CA TYR A 416 -19.49 4.62 -11.95
C TYR A 416 -18.11 4.06 -11.59
N THR A 417 -17.09 4.47 -12.38
CA THR A 417 -15.68 4.10 -12.11
C THR A 417 -14.74 5.29 -12.28
N THR A 418 -13.53 5.15 -11.75
CA THR A 418 -12.44 6.14 -11.90
C THR A 418 -11.77 6.12 -13.27
N ILE A 419 -12.16 5.25 -14.21
CA ILE A 419 -11.60 5.19 -15.57
C ILE A 419 -11.58 6.55 -16.28
N PRO A 420 -12.66 7.36 -16.28
CA PRO A 420 -12.64 8.69 -16.91
C PRO A 420 -11.64 9.66 -16.27
N LEU A 421 -11.44 9.57 -14.96
CA LEU A 421 -10.43 10.38 -14.25
C LEU A 421 -9.02 10.01 -14.71
N HIS A 422 -8.69 8.72 -14.79
CA HIS A 422 -7.38 8.26 -15.23
C HIS A 422 -7.06 8.67 -16.67
N ARG A 423 -8.03 8.63 -17.59
CA ARG A 423 -7.86 9.14 -18.96
C ARG A 423 -7.46 10.60 -18.98
N ARG A 424 -8.09 11.43 -18.14
CA ARG A 424 -7.78 12.86 -18.03
C ARG A 424 -6.40 13.09 -17.43
N ILE A 425 -6.00 12.33 -16.40
CA ILE A 425 -4.66 12.40 -15.80
C ILE A 425 -3.58 12.08 -16.84
N LEU A 426 -3.74 11.00 -17.61
CA LEU A 426 -2.77 10.58 -18.63
C LEU A 426 -2.66 11.57 -19.81
N ALA A 427 -3.67 12.39 -20.03
CA ALA A 427 -3.67 13.45 -21.05
C ALA A 427 -3.05 14.76 -20.54
N ASP A 428 -2.91 14.94 -19.22
CA ASP A 428 -2.38 16.16 -18.61
C ASP A 428 -0.88 16.34 -18.93
N GLU A 429 -0.50 17.58 -19.30
CA GLU A 429 0.87 17.90 -19.71
C GLU A 429 1.87 17.78 -18.55
N ASP A 430 1.49 18.19 -17.34
CA ASP A 430 2.34 18.11 -16.16
C ASP A 430 2.60 16.64 -15.80
N PHE A 431 1.55 15.77 -15.87
CA PHE A 431 1.71 14.33 -15.67
C PHE A 431 2.64 13.73 -16.73
N ARG A 432 2.44 14.05 -18.01
CA ARG A 432 3.26 13.53 -19.12
C ARG A 432 4.72 13.96 -19.02
N ALA A 433 4.96 15.19 -18.59
CA ALA A 433 6.30 15.73 -18.35
C ALA A 433 6.98 15.18 -17.07
N GLY A 434 6.23 14.47 -16.20
CA GLY A 434 6.74 14.03 -14.91
C GLY A 434 6.77 15.13 -13.84
N ASN A 435 6.06 16.24 -14.04
CA ASN A 435 6.00 17.39 -13.14
C ASN A 435 4.81 17.29 -12.19
N PHE A 436 4.88 16.39 -11.24
CA PHE A 436 3.81 16.18 -10.26
C PHE A 436 4.39 15.88 -8.87
N ASP A 437 3.58 16.10 -7.87
CA ASP A 437 3.82 15.85 -6.45
C ASP A 437 2.52 15.37 -5.79
N THR A 438 2.52 15.17 -4.48
CA THR A 438 1.34 14.68 -3.73
C THR A 438 0.13 15.63 -3.79
N GLY A 439 0.32 16.90 -4.15
CA GLY A 439 -0.75 17.90 -4.37
C GLY A 439 -1.27 17.96 -5.80
N PHE A 440 -0.79 17.11 -6.71
CA PHE A 440 -1.16 17.14 -8.13
C PHE A 440 -2.68 17.06 -8.36
N ILE A 441 -3.36 16.11 -7.74
CA ILE A 441 -4.81 15.90 -7.97
C ILE A 441 -5.63 17.10 -7.54
N GLU A 442 -5.28 17.77 -6.44
CA GLU A 442 -6.00 18.96 -5.98
C GLU A 442 -5.89 20.10 -7.01
N ARG A 443 -4.68 20.35 -7.50
CA ARG A 443 -4.44 21.36 -8.55
C ARG A 443 -5.11 20.99 -9.88
N PHE A 444 -5.05 19.72 -10.26
CA PHE A 444 -5.66 19.20 -11.48
C PHE A 444 -7.19 19.35 -11.49
N LEU A 445 -7.86 19.01 -10.38
CA LEU A 445 -9.31 19.17 -10.24
C LEU A 445 -9.71 20.64 -10.19
N ALA A 446 -8.94 21.51 -9.54
CA ALA A 446 -9.17 22.96 -9.50
C ALA A 446 -9.07 23.62 -10.89
N LYS A 447 -8.12 23.18 -11.73
CA LYS A 447 -8.01 23.62 -13.15
C LYS A 447 -9.26 23.22 -13.94
N SER A 448 -9.74 22.00 -13.73
CA SER A 448 -10.91 21.44 -14.45
C SER A 448 -12.25 22.09 -14.06
N GLY A 449 -12.42 22.50 -12.81
CA GLY A 449 -13.62 23.18 -12.33
C GLY A 449 -13.74 24.66 -12.75
N LYS A 450 -12.66 25.23 -13.32
CA LYS A 450 -12.69 26.59 -13.90
C LYS A 450 -12.98 26.60 -15.40
N ALA A 451 -13.04 25.46 -16.03
CA ALA A 451 -13.29 25.30 -17.47
C ALA A 451 -14.79 25.03 -17.80
N THR A 452 -15.66 25.03 -16.79
CA THR A 452 -17.13 25.02 -16.91
C THR A 452 -17.72 26.32 -16.39
#